data_74a401472d6f1ca23d3c6e395b3d05aa
#
_entry.id   74a401472d6f1ca23d3c6e395b3d05aa
#
_cell.length_a   1.000
_cell.length_b   1.000
_cell.length_c   1.000
_cell.angle_alpha   90.00
_cell.angle_beta   90.00
_cell.angle_gamma   90.00
#
_symmetry.space_group_name_H-M   'P 1'
#
loop_
_entity.id
_entity.type
_entity.pdbx_description
1 polymer ?
#
loop_
_entity_poly.entity_id
_entity_poly.type
_entity_poly.pdbx_seq_one_letter_code
_entity_poly.pdbx_strand_id
1 'polypeptide(L)'
;MTCRIEEYTEAGQSPFAHWFNRLDPVTAASIDRYIRRMESGNFSNAKPVGQGVHELRMDFGPGFRVYFGMDGQTLVILLGGGDKRRQDAEIAAAIARWQRYKKAKV
;
A
#
# COMPACT_ATOMS: atom_id res chain seq x y z
N MET A 1 5.95 -14.12 -12.23
CA MET A 1 5.33 -12.96 -12.90
C MET A 1 5.73 -11.70 -12.17
N THR A 2 6.12 -10.65 -12.90
CA THR A 2 6.45 -9.37 -12.29
C THR A 2 5.25 -8.43 -12.31
N CYS A 3 5.26 -7.47 -11.39
CA CYS A 3 4.20 -6.49 -11.26
C CYS A 3 4.79 -5.09 -11.34
N ARG A 4 3.99 -4.13 -11.80
CA ARG A 4 4.32 -2.72 -11.71
C ARG A 4 3.77 -2.19 -10.40
N ILE A 5 4.50 -1.26 -9.80
CA ILE A 5 4.09 -0.59 -8.56
C ILE A 5 3.88 0.88 -8.88
N GLU A 6 2.68 1.38 -8.62
CA GLU A 6 2.35 2.79 -8.78
C GLU A 6 1.71 3.31 -7.50
N GLU A 7 1.74 4.61 -7.31
CA GLU A 7 1.14 5.24 -6.14
C GLU A 7 -0.15 5.95 -6.55
N TYR A 8 -1.18 5.77 -5.74
CA TYR A 8 -2.40 6.54 -5.88
C TYR A 8 -2.11 7.99 -5.52
N THR A 9 -2.62 8.94 -6.33
CA THR A 9 -2.46 10.37 -6.07
C THR A 9 -3.81 11.08 -6.11
N GLU A 10 -3.94 12.11 -5.29
CA GLU A 10 -5.06 13.05 -5.29
C GLU A 10 -4.48 14.45 -5.33
N ALA A 11 -4.92 15.27 -6.29
CA ALA A 11 -4.43 16.64 -6.43
C ALA A 11 -2.89 16.68 -6.44
N GLY A 12 -2.28 15.71 -7.10
CA GLY A 12 -0.82 15.62 -7.20
C GLY A 12 -0.11 15.11 -5.96
N GLN A 13 -0.83 14.68 -4.93
CA GLN A 13 -0.26 14.20 -3.67
C GLN A 13 -0.46 12.70 -3.54
N SER A 14 0.59 11.97 -3.12
CA SER A 14 0.52 10.55 -2.84
C SER A 14 0.38 10.34 -1.32
N PRO A 15 -0.73 9.79 -0.84
CA PRO A 15 -0.84 9.47 0.59
C PRO A 15 0.23 8.48 1.06
N PHE A 16 0.59 7.52 0.21
CA PHE A 16 1.68 6.59 0.54
C PHE A 16 3.00 7.35 0.71
N ALA A 17 3.37 8.20 -0.26
CA ALA A 17 4.62 8.95 -0.20
C ALA A 17 4.66 9.89 1.01
N HIS A 18 3.52 10.52 1.33
CA HIS A 18 3.44 11.41 2.48
C HIS A 18 3.80 10.67 3.78
N TRP A 19 3.28 9.46 3.95
CA TRP A 19 3.61 8.62 5.11
C TRP A 19 5.05 8.09 5.02
N PHE A 20 5.42 7.54 3.87
CA PHE A 20 6.71 6.87 3.67
C PHE A 20 7.89 7.82 3.87
N ASN A 21 7.75 9.05 3.38
CA ASN A 21 8.85 10.03 3.44
C ASN A 21 9.11 10.58 4.84
N ARG A 22 8.25 10.27 5.80
CA ARG A 22 8.43 10.68 7.19
C ARG A 22 9.11 9.60 8.03
N LEU A 23 9.37 8.44 7.45
CA LEU A 23 10.06 7.34 8.15
C LEU A 23 11.56 7.59 8.13
N ASP A 24 12.28 7.02 9.13
CA ASP A 24 13.73 7.05 9.09
C ASP A 24 14.24 6.19 7.92
N PRO A 25 15.47 6.46 7.42
CA PRO A 25 15.97 5.75 6.23
C PRO A 25 16.06 4.24 6.37
N VAL A 26 16.43 3.74 7.55
CA VAL A 26 16.57 2.30 7.77
C VAL A 26 15.20 1.61 7.69
N THR A 27 14.19 2.19 8.34
CA THR A 27 12.83 1.67 8.30
C THR A 27 12.27 1.74 6.88
N ALA A 28 12.46 2.87 6.20
CA ALA A 28 11.99 3.03 4.82
C ALA A 28 12.59 1.99 3.89
N ALA A 29 13.90 1.73 4.01
CA ALA A 29 14.57 0.73 3.19
C ALA A 29 14.02 -0.67 3.45
N SER A 30 13.70 -0.98 4.70
CA SER A 30 13.12 -2.29 5.06
C SER A 30 11.72 -2.46 4.47
N ILE A 31 10.90 -1.42 4.54
CA ILE A 31 9.56 -1.44 3.96
C ILE A 31 9.64 -1.56 2.44
N ASP A 32 10.56 -0.83 1.81
CA ASP A 32 10.73 -0.91 0.36
C ASP A 32 11.07 -2.32 -0.10
N ARG A 33 11.87 -3.07 0.67
CA ARG A 33 12.17 -4.45 0.32
C ARG A 33 10.91 -5.32 0.26
N TYR A 34 9.96 -5.11 1.17
CA TYR A 34 8.69 -5.84 1.12
C TYR A 34 7.89 -5.47 -0.13
N ILE A 35 7.89 -4.19 -0.50
CA ILE A 35 7.20 -3.74 -1.71
C ILE A 35 7.86 -4.34 -2.95
N ARG A 36 9.21 -4.39 -2.98
CA ARG A 36 9.93 -5.00 -4.11
C ARG A 36 9.63 -6.49 -4.24
N ARG A 37 9.34 -7.20 -3.14
CA ARG A 37 8.90 -8.61 -3.23
C ARG A 37 7.62 -8.73 -4.04
N MET A 38 6.66 -7.82 -3.84
CA MET A 38 5.43 -7.82 -4.63
C MET A 38 5.73 -7.53 -6.10
N GLU A 39 6.67 -6.64 -6.36
CA GLU A 39 7.09 -6.35 -7.73
C GLU A 39 7.61 -7.61 -8.43
N SER A 40 8.25 -8.51 -7.68
CA SER A 40 8.71 -9.80 -8.20
C SER A 40 7.62 -10.87 -8.24
N GLY A 41 6.40 -10.54 -7.83
CA GLY A 41 5.27 -11.47 -7.84
C GLY A 41 5.06 -12.21 -6.52
N ASN A 42 5.78 -11.85 -5.45
CA ASN A 42 5.64 -12.50 -4.15
C ASN A 42 4.69 -11.69 -3.26
N PHE A 43 3.50 -12.23 -3.03
CA PHE A 43 2.45 -11.60 -2.22
C PHE A 43 2.22 -12.33 -0.90
N SER A 44 3.21 -13.11 -0.43
CA SER A 44 3.02 -13.96 0.75
C SER A 44 2.75 -13.16 2.04
N ASN A 45 3.16 -11.89 2.10
CA ASN A 45 2.90 -11.04 3.26
C ASN A 45 1.62 -10.21 3.14
N ALA A 46 0.86 -10.41 2.07
CA ALA A 46 -0.35 -9.63 1.81
C ALA A 46 -1.60 -10.43 2.13
N LYS A 47 -2.64 -9.71 2.59
CA LYS A 47 -3.95 -10.32 2.79
C LYS A 47 -5.05 -9.30 2.52
N PRO A 48 -6.25 -9.75 2.11
CA PRO A 48 -7.36 -8.84 1.88
C PRO A 48 -7.90 -8.26 3.19
N VAL A 49 -8.31 -6.99 3.13
CA VAL A 49 -8.91 -6.31 4.28
C VAL A 49 -10.30 -5.75 3.95
N GLY A 50 -10.80 -6.02 2.75
CA GLY A 50 -12.15 -5.67 2.36
C GLY A 50 -12.21 -4.74 1.16
N GLN A 51 -13.26 -4.87 0.38
CA GLN A 51 -13.62 -4.00 -0.74
C GLN A 51 -12.51 -3.81 -1.77
N GLY A 52 -11.73 -4.86 -2.01
CA GLY A 52 -10.67 -4.84 -3.02
C GLY A 52 -9.34 -4.31 -2.52
N VAL A 53 -9.27 -3.92 -1.25
CA VAL A 53 -8.02 -3.44 -0.64
C VAL A 53 -7.30 -4.59 0.05
N HIS A 54 -5.99 -4.60 -0.06
CA HIS A 54 -5.11 -5.55 0.59
C HIS A 54 -4.15 -4.83 1.53
N GLU A 55 -3.69 -5.55 2.54
CA GLU A 55 -2.73 -5.08 3.53
C GLU A 55 -1.44 -5.86 3.35
N LEU A 56 -0.32 -5.16 3.13
CA LEU A 56 1.02 -5.76 3.14
C LEU A 56 1.57 -5.57 4.55
N ARG A 57 1.81 -6.66 5.26
CA ARG A 57 2.25 -6.64 6.67
C ARG A 57 3.75 -6.84 6.76
N MET A 58 4.38 -6.03 7.61
CA MET A 58 5.81 -6.15 7.90
C MET A 58 5.97 -6.70 9.31
N ASP A 59 6.89 -7.65 9.47
CA ASP A 59 7.10 -8.37 10.72
C ASP A 59 8.14 -7.71 11.63
N PHE A 60 8.18 -6.37 11.63
CA PHE A 60 9.13 -5.64 12.45
C PHE A 60 8.53 -4.32 12.90
N GLY A 61 9.17 -3.71 13.92
CA GLY A 61 8.76 -2.41 14.44
C GLY A 61 7.37 -2.43 15.04
N PRO A 62 6.63 -1.32 14.97
CA PRO A 62 5.30 -1.21 15.57
C PRO A 62 4.20 -1.85 14.73
N GLY A 63 4.54 -2.77 13.85
CA GLY A 63 3.56 -3.42 12.98
C GLY A 63 3.21 -2.56 11.78
N PHE A 64 4.21 -2.23 10.97
CA PHE A 64 3.98 -1.42 9.77
C PHE A 64 3.12 -2.17 8.76
N ARG A 65 2.31 -1.39 8.03
CA ARG A 65 1.45 -1.91 6.97
C ARG A 65 1.41 -0.95 5.80
N VAL A 66 1.36 -1.52 4.60
CA VAL A 66 1.13 -0.75 3.37
C VAL A 66 -0.15 -1.27 2.75
N TYR A 67 -1.04 -0.36 2.36
CA TYR A 67 -2.34 -0.73 1.80
C TYR A 67 -2.30 -0.53 0.29
N PHE A 68 -2.87 -1.49 -0.44
CA PHE A 68 -2.84 -1.43 -1.90
C PHE A 68 -4.06 -2.08 -2.52
N GLY A 69 -4.33 -1.72 -3.78
CA GLY A 69 -5.31 -2.40 -4.60
C GLY A 69 -4.63 -2.96 -5.83
N MET A 70 -5.26 -3.96 -6.44
CA MET A 70 -4.76 -4.54 -7.69
C MET A 70 -5.61 -4.05 -8.85
N ASP A 71 -4.98 -3.39 -9.80
CA ASP A 71 -5.63 -3.00 -11.04
C ASP A 71 -5.24 -4.06 -12.09
N GLY A 72 -6.12 -5.06 -12.22
CA GLY A 72 -5.78 -6.24 -13.01
C GLY A 72 -4.86 -7.17 -12.25
N GLN A 73 -4.02 -7.91 -12.95
CA GLN A 73 -3.18 -8.94 -12.36
C GLN A 73 -1.74 -8.50 -12.10
N THR A 74 -1.31 -7.39 -12.70
CA THR A 74 0.10 -7.01 -12.67
C THR A 74 0.36 -5.57 -12.25
N LEU A 75 -0.66 -4.80 -11.87
CA LEU A 75 -0.49 -3.42 -11.44
C LEU A 75 -0.94 -3.25 -10.00
N VAL A 76 0.02 -2.95 -9.12
CA VAL A 76 -0.21 -2.66 -7.71
C VAL A 76 -0.34 -1.16 -7.54
N ILE A 77 -1.42 -0.71 -6.89
CA ILE A 77 -1.63 0.72 -6.61
C ILE A 77 -1.51 0.91 -5.10
N LEU A 78 -0.45 1.60 -4.67
CA LEU A 78 -0.21 1.88 -3.26
C LEU A 78 -1.15 2.99 -2.80
N LEU A 79 -1.93 2.72 -1.75
CA LEU A 79 -3.00 3.60 -1.29
C LEU A 79 -2.67 4.35 0.00
N GLY A 80 -1.67 3.89 0.74
CA GLY A 80 -1.29 4.50 1.99
C GLY A 80 -0.51 3.53 2.84
N GLY A 81 -0.18 3.96 4.05
CA GLY A 81 0.55 3.13 4.99
C GLY A 81 0.37 3.64 6.41
N GLY A 82 0.81 2.86 7.37
CA GLY A 82 0.73 3.21 8.77
C GLY A 82 1.24 2.09 9.65
N ASP A 83 0.99 2.21 10.94
CA ASP A 83 1.33 1.17 11.90
C ASP A 83 0.06 0.53 12.47
N LYS A 84 0.25 -0.47 13.35
CA LYS A 84 -0.86 -1.22 13.93
C LYS A 84 -1.85 -0.35 14.69
N ARG A 85 -1.38 0.73 15.33
CA ARG A 85 -2.25 1.59 16.15
C ARG A 85 -3.30 2.33 15.31
N ARG A 86 -2.98 2.59 14.04
CA ARG A 86 -3.87 3.33 13.16
C ARG A 86 -4.54 2.44 12.13
N GLN A 87 -4.48 1.13 12.33
CA GLN A 87 -4.92 0.17 11.33
C GLN A 87 -6.35 0.40 10.84
N ASP A 88 -7.30 0.57 11.75
CA ASP A 88 -8.70 0.72 11.35
C ASP A 88 -8.93 2.00 10.53
N ALA A 89 -8.34 3.11 10.97
CA ALA A 89 -8.47 4.38 10.24
C ALA A 89 -7.79 4.31 8.88
N GLU A 90 -6.64 3.65 8.79
CA GLU A 90 -5.91 3.55 7.53
C GLU A 90 -6.60 2.62 6.55
N ILE A 91 -7.21 1.53 7.03
CA ILE A 91 -8.01 0.66 6.16
C ILE A 91 -9.17 1.44 5.56
N ALA A 92 -9.90 2.19 6.38
CA ALA A 92 -11.02 2.99 5.91
C ALA A 92 -10.58 4.02 4.86
N ALA A 93 -9.47 4.70 5.11
CA ALA A 93 -8.91 5.67 4.17
C ALA A 93 -8.50 5.00 2.86
N ALA A 94 -7.86 3.84 2.94
CA ALA A 94 -7.42 3.10 1.75
C ALA A 94 -8.61 2.65 0.91
N ILE A 95 -9.68 2.19 1.55
CA ILE A 95 -10.89 1.77 0.85
C ILE A 95 -11.51 2.97 0.11
N ALA A 96 -11.59 4.13 0.77
CA ALA A 96 -12.13 5.33 0.13
C ALA A 96 -11.28 5.74 -1.08
N ARG A 97 -9.96 5.69 -0.95
CA ARG A 97 -9.04 6.01 -2.05
C ARG A 97 -9.18 5.04 -3.20
N TRP A 98 -9.33 3.75 -2.89
CA TRP A 98 -9.50 2.72 -3.91
C TRP A 98 -10.80 2.93 -4.70
N GLN A 99 -11.88 3.31 -4.03
CA GLN A 99 -13.13 3.60 -4.71
C GLN A 99 -12.96 4.80 -5.66
N ARG A 100 -12.28 5.85 -5.21
CA ARG A 100 -12.02 7.01 -6.05
C ARG A 100 -11.13 6.66 -7.24
N TYR A 101 -10.12 5.82 -7.03
CA TYR A 101 -9.25 5.36 -8.11
C TYR A 101 -10.06 4.64 -9.19
N LYS A 102 -10.90 3.71 -8.79
CA LYS A 102 -11.71 2.93 -9.73
C LYS A 102 -12.69 3.81 -10.48
N LYS A 103 -13.30 4.79 -9.81
CA LYS A 103 -14.21 5.74 -10.45
C LYS A 103 -13.52 6.58 -11.52
N ALA A 104 -12.33 7.04 -11.23
CA ALA A 104 -11.59 7.90 -12.15
C ALA A 104 -11.16 7.16 -13.42
N LYS A 105 -11.09 5.85 -13.39
CA LYS A 105 -10.68 5.04 -14.55
C LYS A 105 -11.80 4.72 -15.52
N VAL A 106 -13.03 4.94 -15.14
CA VAL A 106 -14.18 4.60 -16.00
C VAL A 106 -14.41 5.63 -17.09
#